data_0682a40bfd00b391c0affd09082cdf94
#
_entry.id   0682a40bfd00b391c0affd09082cdf94
#
_cell.length_a   1.000
_cell.length_b   1.000
_cell.length_c   1.000
_cell.angle_alpha   90.00
_cell.angle_beta   90.00
_cell.angle_gamma   90.00
#
_symmetry.space_group_name_H-M   'P 1'
#
loop_
_entity.id
_entity.type
_entity.pdbx_description
1 polymer ?
#
loop_
_entity_poly.entity_id
_entity_poly.type
_entity_poly.pdbx_seq_one_letter_code
_entity_poly.pdbx_strand_id
1 'polypeptide(L)'
;MLPALLESFTPQDDDEAAVLAQLRQFLAQSPNPYGRDNLTAHVVADAWIVNPARDAVLLVEHGLNKFWMAPGGHCDGSPDVFAAALRE
;
A
#
# COMPACT_ATOMS: atom_id res chain seq x y z
N MET A 1 -8.46 8.17 -4.37
CA MET A 1 -7.19 8.62 -3.80
C MET A 1 -7.03 8.09 -2.40
N LEU A 2 -5.80 7.91 -1.95
CA LEU A 2 -5.54 7.27 -0.65
C LEU A 2 -6.19 8.00 0.53
N PRO A 3 -6.10 9.35 0.65
CA PRO A 3 -6.73 10.00 1.80
C PRO A 3 -8.23 9.74 1.91
N ALA A 4 -8.94 9.74 0.79
CA ALA A 4 -10.38 9.46 0.78
C ALA A 4 -10.68 8.01 1.18
N LEU A 5 -9.85 7.06 0.74
CA LEU A 5 -9.99 5.65 1.13
C LEU A 5 -9.80 5.48 2.64
N LEU A 6 -8.84 6.21 3.23
CA LEU A 6 -8.60 6.14 4.66
C LEU A 6 -9.73 6.74 5.49
N GLU A 7 -10.45 7.72 4.97
CA GLU A 7 -11.61 8.30 5.65
C GLU A 7 -12.73 7.26 5.84
N SER A 8 -12.91 6.37 4.89
CA SER A 8 -13.95 5.34 4.96
C SER A 8 -13.47 4.05 5.64
N PHE A 9 -12.20 3.98 6.02
CA PHE A 9 -11.63 2.79 6.66
C PHE A 9 -11.92 2.79 8.15
N THR A 10 -12.42 1.66 8.67
CA THR A 10 -12.69 1.47 10.09
C THR A 10 -11.68 0.49 10.67
N PRO A 11 -10.81 0.92 11.62
CA PRO A 11 -9.87 0.01 12.26
C PRO A 11 -10.61 -1.09 13.05
N GLN A 12 -10.06 -2.30 13.02
CA GLN A 12 -10.67 -3.45 13.71
C GLN A 12 -10.18 -3.60 15.15
N ASP A 13 -9.05 -3.00 15.50
CA ASP A 13 -8.46 -3.08 16.84
C ASP A 13 -7.61 -1.84 17.12
N ASP A 14 -7.05 -1.76 18.32
CA ASP A 14 -6.27 -0.61 18.75
C ASP A 14 -4.94 -0.48 17.99
N ASP A 15 -4.32 -1.60 17.64
CA ASP A 15 -3.07 -1.60 16.87
C ASP A 15 -3.31 -1.02 15.47
N GLU A 16 -4.39 -1.43 14.83
CA GLU A 16 -4.76 -0.92 13.51
C GLU A 16 -5.12 0.56 13.56
N ALA A 17 -5.81 0.99 14.63
CA ALA A 17 -6.12 2.40 14.85
C ALA A 17 -4.85 3.24 15.00
N ALA A 18 -3.84 2.72 15.72
CA ALA A 18 -2.57 3.42 15.89
C ALA A 18 -1.82 3.55 14.57
N VAL A 19 -1.79 2.49 13.76
CA VAL A 19 -1.16 2.52 12.44
C VAL A 19 -1.87 3.50 11.51
N LEU A 20 -3.21 3.52 11.54
CA LEU A 20 -3.99 4.45 10.74
C LEU A 20 -3.68 5.91 11.10
N ALA A 21 -3.56 6.20 12.40
CA ALA A 21 -3.21 7.54 12.87
C ALA A 21 -1.81 7.95 12.38
N GLN A 22 -0.83 7.06 12.44
CA GLN A 22 0.52 7.29 11.94
C GLN A 22 0.52 7.57 10.44
N LEU A 23 -0.22 6.78 9.67
CA LEU A 23 -0.31 6.95 8.22
C LEU A 23 -0.94 8.30 7.86
N ARG A 24 -2.03 8.66 8.52
CA ARG A 24 -2.68 9.95 8.31
C ARG A 24 -1.74 11.12 8.62
N GLN A 25 -1.00 11.03 9.71
CA GLN A 25 -0.03 12.05 10.08
C GLN A 25 1.08 12.16 9.04
N PHE A 26 1.61 11.03 8.59
CA PHE A 26 2.63 11.00 7.55
C PHE A 26 2.14 11.68 6.26
N LEU A 27 0.93 11.33 5.80
CA LEU A 27 0.37 11.91 4.58
C LEU A 27 0.12 13.42 4.71
N ALA A 28 -0.25 13.89 5.90
CA ALA A 28 -0.50 15.32 6.15
C ALA A 28 0.78 16.13 6.24
N GLN A 29 1.87 15.55 6.74
CA GLN A 29 3.11 16.29 7.04
C GLN A 29 4.20 16.11 5.99
N SER A 30 4.20 15.01 5.26
CA SER A 30 5.23 14.76 4.26
C SER A 30 4.94 15.56 2.98
N PRO A 31 5.92 16.30 2.44
CA PRO A 31 5.74 16.97 1.16
C PRO A 31 5.78 16.02 -0.03
N ASN A 32 6.29 14.79 0.16
CA ASN A 32 6.45 13.81 -0.93
C ASN A 32 6.17 12.40 -0.41
N PRO A 33 4.91 12.10 -0.04
CA PRO A 33 4.61 10.81 0.56
C PRO A 33 4.56 9.65 -0.44
N TYR A 34 4.44 9.92 -1.74
CA TYR A 34 4.26 8.90 -2.78
C TYR A 34 5.49 8.69 -3.65
N GLY A 35 6.56 9.43 -3.44
CA GLY A 35 7.76 9.35 -4.26
C GLY A 35 8.82 8.43 -3.64
N ARG A 36 9.38 7.53 -4.46
CA ARG A 36 10.45 6.64 -3.99
C ARG A 36 11.75 7.38 -3.68
N ASP A 37 11.89 8.61 -4.12
CA ASP A 37 13.02 9.48 -3.77
C ASP A 37 12.92 10.04 -2.34
N ASN A 38 11.77 9.88 -1.69
CA ASN A 38 11.65 10.13 -0.25
C ASN A 38 12.25 8.94 0.52
N LEU A 39 13.51 9.09 0.92
CA LEU A 39 14.26 8.00 1.56
C LEU A 39 13.87 7.75 3.01
N THR A 40 13.15 8.68 3.64
CA THR A 40 12.64 8.48 5.00
C THR A 40 11.50 7.47 5.01
N ALA A 41 10.53 7.67 4.14
CA ALA A 41 9.40 6.76 3.97
C ALA A 41 8.60 7.17 2.73
N HIS A 42 7.95 6.22 2.09
CA HIS A 42 7.02 6.51 1.00
C HIS A 42 6.00 5.40 0.87
N VAL A 43 4.84 5.75 0.30
CA VAL A 43 3.74 4.81 0.10
C VAL A 43 4.05 3.90 -1.08
N VAL A 44 3.77 2.62 -0.90
CA VAL A 44 3.77 1.60 -1.96
C VAL A 44 2.39 0.96 -2.04
N ALA A 45 2.09 0.26 -3.11
CA ALA A 45 0.80 -0.38 -3.29
C ALA A 45 0.99 -1.83 -3.71
N ASP A 46 0.30 -2.72 -3.01
CA ASP A 46 0.30 -4.15 -3.32
C ASP A 46 -1.07 -4.57 -3.85
N ALA A 47 -1.07 -5.57 -4.72
CA ALA A 47 -2.30 -6.15 -5.24
C ALA A 47 -2.59 -7.49 -4.55
N TRP A 48 -3.75 -7.59 -3.91
CA TRP A 48 -4.21 -8.85 -3.33
C TRP A 48 -5.12 -9.53 -4.34
N ILE A 49 -4.54 -10.41 -5.15
CA ILE A 49 -5.21 -11.03 -6.29
C ILE A 49 -5.72 -12.41 -5.89
N VAL A 50 -7.03 -12.58 -5.97
CA VAL A 50 -7.67 -13.84 -5.61
C VAL A 50 -8.28 -14.50 -6.86
N ASN A 51 -8.37 -15.83 -6.85
CA ASN A 51 -9.03 -16.56 -7.93
C ASN A 51 -10.56 -16.41 -7.83
N PRO A 52 -11.33 -16.77 -8.88
CA PRO A 52 -12.79 -16.64 -8.85
C PRO A 52 -13.46 -17.42 -7.71
N ALA A 53 -12.91 -18.54 -7.29
CA ALA A 53 -13.43 -19.32 -6.17
C ALA A 53 -13.11 -18.73 -4.81
N ARG A 54 -12.18 -17.74 -4.75
CA ARG A 54 -11.74 -17.05 -3.53
C ARG A 54 -11.11 -17.97 -2.48
N ASP A 55 -10.45 -19.02 -2.93
CA ASP A 55 -9.76 -19.97 -2.07
C ASP A 55 -8.24 -19.99 -2.29
N ALA A 56 -7.73 -19.13 -3.16
CA ALA A 56 -6.30 -18.99 -3.43
C ALA A 56 -5.94 -17.55 -3.76
N VAL A 57 -4.70 -17.17 -3.44
CA VAL A 57 -4.13 -15.86 -3.78
C VAL A 57 -2.92 -16.04 -4.68
N LEU A 58 -2.67 -15.05 -5.53
CA LEU A 58 -1.47 -15.01 -6.37
C LEU A 58 -0.34 -14.37 -5.59
N LEU A 59 0.77 -15.09 -5.47
CA LEU A 59 2.01 -14.55 -4.91
C LEU A 59 3.11 -14.66 -5.96
N VAL A 60 4.09 -13.78 -5.84
CA VAL A 60 5.29 -13.80 -6.69
C VAL A 60 6.53 -13.99 -5.82
N GLU A 61 7.53 -14.70 -6.34
CA GLU A 61 8.82 -14.79 -5.67
C GLU A 61 9.65 -13.57 -6.04
N HIS A 62 10.05 -12.80 -5.03
CA HIS A 62 10.87 -11.61 -5.24
C HIS A 62 12.29 -12.04 -5.65
N GLY A 63 12.76 -11.53 -6.80
CA GLY A 63 14.01 -11.97 -7.39
C GLY A 63 15.24 -11.74 -6.51
N LEU A 64 15.29 -10.63 -5.77
CA LEU A 64 16.43 -10.30 -4.90
C LEU A 64 16.31 -10.98 -3.54
N ASN A 65 15.11 -10.95 -2.95
CA ASN A 65 14.90 -11.39 -1.56
C ASN A 65 14.57 -12.87 -1.45
N LYS A 66 14.20 -13.51 -2.56
CA LYS A 66 13.92 -14.94 -2.60
C LYS A 66 12.79 -15.40 -1.69
N PHE A 67 11.80 -14.52 -1.41
CA PHE A 67 10.62 -14.91 -0.67
C PHE A 67 9.34 -14.56 -1.46
N TRP A 68 8.26 -15.22 -1.10
CA TRP A 68 6.97 -15.05 -1.76
C TRP A 68 6.23 -13.86 -1.17
N MET A 69 5.65 -13.02 -2.04
CA MET A 69 4.94 -11.82 -1.61
C MET A 69 3.86 -11.45 -2.62
N ALA A 70 2.92 -10.63 -2.19
CA ALA A 70 1.93 -10.07 -3.10
C ALA A 70 2.63 -9.19 -4.15
N PRO A 71 2.15 -9.17 -5.41
CA PRO A 71 2.68 -8.23 -6.40
C PRO A 71 2.50 -6.81 -5.91
N GLY A 72 3.56 -6.02 -5.95
CA GLY A 72 3.51 -4.66 -5.43
C GLY A 72 4.61 -3.79 -5.99
N GLY A 73 4.47 -2.50 -5.82
CA GLY A 73 5.43 -1.54 -6.33
C GLY A 73 5.18 -0.12 -5.86
N HIS A 74 6.00 0.77 -6.39
CA HIS A 74 6.01 2.18 -6.01
C HIS A 74 4.88 2.97 -6.67
N CYS A 75 4.41 4.00 -5.96
CA CYS A 75 3.39 4.92 -6.49
C CYS A 75 3.98 5.99 -7.41
N ASP A 76 5.29 6.22 -7.31
CA ASP A 76 6.05 7.15 -8.17
C ASP A 76 5.45 8.56 -8.23
N GLY A 77 5.09 9.06 -7.06
CA GLY A 77 4.59 10.43 -6.89
C GLY A 77 3.08 10.59 -7.01
N SER A 78 2.35 9.53 -7.37
CA SER A 78 0.90 9.61 -7.55
C SER A 78 0.14 9.15 -6.30
N PRO A 79 -0.88 9.89 -5.83
CA PRO A 79 -1.74 9.44 -4.75
C PRO A 79 -2.77 8.39 -5.18
N ASP A 80 -2.80 8.02 -6.46
CA ASP A 80 -3.71 6.99 -6.99
C ASP A 80 -3.12 5.60 -6.75
N VAL A 81 -3.28 5.14 -5.51
CA VAL A 81 -2.75 3.83 -5.09
C VAL A 81 -3.44 2.66 -5.80
N PHE A 82 -4.70 2.84 -6.21
CA PHE A 82 -5.41 1.81 -6.96
C PHE A 82 -4.76 1.59 -8.33
N ALA A 83 -4.45 2.68 -9.04
CA ALA A 83 -3.76 2.58 -10.32
C ALA A 83 -2.37 1.95 -10.16
N ALA A 84 -1.65 2.30 -9.08
CA ALA A 84 -0.35 1.70 -8.78
C ALA A 84 -0.47 0.19 -8.58
N ALA A 85 -1.44 -0.26 -7.81
CA ALA A 85 -1.68 -1.69 -7.59
C ALA A 85 -2.05 -2.42 -8.88
N LEU A 86 -2.85 -1.79 -9.75
CA LEU A 86 -3.26 -2.39 -11.02
C LEU A 86 -2.09 -2.59 -11.99
N ARG A 87 -1.07 -1.72 -11.93
CA ARG A 87 0.13 -1.88 -12.77
C ARG A 87 0.93 -3.14 -12.39
N GLU A 88 0.83 -3.57 -11.17
CA GLU A 88 1.54 -4.75 -10.68
C GLU A 88 0.68 -6.00 -10.85
#